data_03b589758ef1262ff5db8a64502b4628
#
_entry.id   03b589758ef1262ff5db8a64502b4628
#
_cell.length_a   1.000
_cell.length_b   1.000
_cell.length_c   1.000
_cell.angle_alpha   90.00
_cell.angle_beta   90.00
_cell.angle_gamma   90.00
#
_symmetry.space_group_name_H-M   'P 1'
#
loop_
_entity.id
_entity.type
_entity.pdbx_description
1 polymer ?
#
loop_
_entity_poly.entity_id
_entity_poly.type
_entity_poly.pdbx_seq_one_letter_code
_entity_poly.pdbx_strand_id
1 'polypeptide(L)'
;MFVSRKDMERVPEPELMEDKEQVISYDEADFTEGEVNLINQINQYLLKKNISLGKKDLIVDLGCGPGNISEKLAIKWPNTAVVGIDGSKEMILRAEYNKSISTNQKKLKNLRYICSDIKDIKSNNFLFKKRISLLVSNSLIHHITNLEDFFNTIRILSSKITLNFHKDLKRPLDEKSALELKAQCSTKYNEX
;
A
#
# COMPACT_ATOMS: atom_id res chain seq x y z
N MET A 1 31.24 -26.46 -16.17
CA MET A 1 29.85 -26.69 -16.63
C MET A 1 29.01 -25.55 -16.11
N PHE A 2 28.71 -24.56 -16.96
CA PHE A 2 27.88 -23.41 -16.55
C PHE A 2 26.41 -23.85 -16.63
N VAL A 3 25.78 -23.96 -15.49
CA VAL A 3 24.32 -24.14 -15.45
C VAL A 3 23.72 -22.79 -15.89
N SER A 4 23.09 -22.79 -17.05
CA SER A 4 22.26 -21.67 -17.50
C SER A 4 21.22 -21.39 -16.41
N ARG A 5 21.19 -20.18 -15.89
CA ARG A 5 20.04 -19.72 -15.10
C ARG A 5 18.84 -19.74 -16.05
N LYS A 6 18.08 -20.82 -15.99
CA LYS A 6 16.71 -20.78 -16.50
C LYS A 6 16.01 -19.66 -15.72
N ASP A 7 15.48 -18.70 -16.43
CA ASP A 7 14.62 -17.71 -15.82
C ASP A 7 13.52 -18.46 -15.05
N MET A 8 13.57 -18.39 -13.74
CA MET A 8 12.52 -19.01 -12.92
C MET A 8 11.22 -18.26 -13.18
N GLU A 9 10.28 -18.97 -13.75
CA GLU A 9 8.95 -18.43 -14.00
C GLU A 9 8.31 -18.07 -12.65
N ARG A 10 7.88 -16.83 -12.53
CA ARG A 10 7.22 -16.37 -11.32
C ARG A 10 5.84 -17.00 -11.20
N VAL A 11 5.61 -17.74 -10.13
CA VAL A 11 4.30 -18.30 -9.80
C VAL A 11 3.71 -17.45 -8.67
N PRO A 12 2.72 -16.61 -8.94
CA PRO A 12 2.08 -15.85 -7.86
C PRO A 12 1.28 -16.78 -6.95
N GLU A 13 1.10 -16.41 -5.72
CA GLU A 13 0.19 -17.11 -4.81
C GLU A 13 -1.24 -16.99 -5.37
N PRO A 14 -1.95 -18.11 -5.55
CA PRO A 14 -3.08 -18.16 -6.47
C PRO A 14 -4.36 -17.51 -5.96
N GLU A 15 -4.47 -17.14 -4.71
CA GLU A 15 -5.76 -16.75 -4.15
C GLU A 15 -5.72 -15.54 -3.21
N LEU A 16 -6.75 -14.71 -3.37
CA LEU A 16 -7.14 -13.77 -2.31
C LEU A 16 -7.56 -14.56 -1.05
N MET A 17 -7.21 -14.09 0.11
CA MET A 17 -7.68 -14.70 1.38
C MET A 17 -9.18 -14.43 1.56
N GLU A 18 -9.99 -15.37 1.10
CA GLU A 18 -11.45 -15.32 1.21
C GLU A 18 -11.99 -16.19 2.35
N ASP A 19 -11.15 -17.04 2.91
CA ASP A 19 -11.51 -17.91 4.04
C ASP A 19 -11.35 -17.17 5.36
N LYS A 20 -12.41 -17.16 6.15
CA LYS A 20 -12.49 -16.43 7.45
C LYS A 20 -11.43 -16.90 8.45
N GLU A 21 -11.18 -18.20 8.52
CA GLU A 21 -10.21 -18.76 9.47
C GLU A 21 -8.80 -18.36 9.09
N GLN A 22 -8.49 -18.35 7.80
CA GLN A 22 -7.19 -17.85 7.29
C GLN A 22 -7.02 -16.36 7.62
N VAL A 23 -8.05 -15.54 7.39
CA VAL A 23 -8.01 -14.10 7.67
C VAL A 23 -7.79 -13.85 9.18
N ILE A 24 -8.46 -14.60 10.04
CA ILE A 24 -8.29 -14.48 11.50
C ILE A 24 -6.86 -14.88 11.89
N SER A 25 -6.37 -16.00 11.40
CA SER A 25 -5.01 -16.50 11.69
C SER A 25 -3.96 -15.50 11.23
N TYR A 26 -4.15 -14.91 10.05
CA TYR A 26 -3.26 -13.87 9.52
C TYR A 26 -3.26 -12.63 10.42
N ASP A 27 -4.44 -12.17 10.82
CA ASP A 27 -4.60 -10.98 11.65
C ASP A 27 -4.00 -11.16 13.07
N GLU A 28 -4.06 -12.38 13.61
CA GLU A 28 -3.50 -12.71 14.92
C GLU A 28 -1.98 -12.87 14.91
N ALA A 29 -1.36 -12.97 13.74
CA ALA A 29 0.09 -13.03 13.62
C ALA A 29 0.73 -11.68 14.00
N ASP A 30 1.83 -11.70 14.72
CA ASP A 30 2.47 -10.49 15.22
C ASP A 30 3.45 -9.90 14.18
N PHE A 31 2.96 -8.95 13.43
CA PHE A 31 3.75 -8.15 12.49
C PHE A 31 4.12 -6.76 13.03
N THR A 32 3.84 -6.49 14.31
CA THR A 32 3.88 -5.13 14.91
C THR A 32 5.22 -4.43 14.69
N GLU A 33 6.34 -5.13 14.90
CA GLU A 33 7.67 -4.54 14.73
C GLU A 33 7.92 -4.07 13.28
N GLY A 34 7.59 -4.91 12.31
CA GLY A 34 7.72 -4.59 10.88
C GLY A 34 6.85 -3.42 10.47
N GLU A 35 5.62 -3.40 10.95
CA GLU A 35 4.65 -2.34 10.67
C GLU A 35 5.09 -0.99 11.25
N VAL A 36 5.55 -0.97 12.49
CA VAL A 36 6.08 0.25 13.15
C VAL A 36 7.31 0.74 12.39
N ASN A 37 8.20 -0.16 12.00
CA ASN A 37 9.38 0.17 11.20
C ASN A 37 9.00 0.83 9.88
N LEU A 38 8.02 0.28 9.18
CA LEU A 38 7.50 0.84 7.92
C LEU A 38 7.00 2.28 8.13
N ILE A 39 6.18 2.52 9.14
CA ILE A 39 5.65 3.87 9.43
C ILE A 39 6.78 4.86 9.74
N ASN A 40 7.79 4.41 10.49
CA ASN A 40 8.95 5.25 10.82
C ASN A 40 9.78 5.58 9.55
N GLN A 41 10.01 4.61 8.67
CA GLN A 41 10.70 4.83 7.40
C GLN A 41 9.95 5.82 6.51
N ILE A 42 8.63 5.67 6.40
CA ILE A 42 7.77 6.62 5.65
C ILE A 42 7.93 8.03 6.25
N ASN A 43 7.82 8.15 7.56
CA ASN A 43 7.93 9.45 8.23
C ASN A 43 9.30 10.11 7.98
N GLN A 44 10.37 9.35 8.11
CA GLN A 44 11.73 9.84 7.83
C GLN A 44 11.89 10.27 6.37
N TYR A 45 11.34 9.50 5.43
CA TYR A 45 11.37 9.84 4.01
C TYR A 45 10.64 11.17 3.73
N LEU A 46 9.44 11.32 4.28
CA LEU A 46 8.65 12.55 4.12
C LEU A 46 9.39 13.77 4.69
N LEU A 47 9.98 13.62 5.88
CA LEU A 47 10.80 14.67 6.52
C LEU A 47 12.02 15.04 5.65
N LYS A 48 12.75 14.04 5.17
CA LYS A 48 13.91 14.23 4.30
C LYS A 48 13.56 14.97 3.00
N LYS A 49 12.33 14.75 2.49
CA LYS A 49 11.84 15.39 1.26
C LYS A 49 11.09 16.71 1.54
N ASN A 50 11.01 17.16 2.77
CA ASN A 50 10.23 18.34 3.20
C ASN A 50 8.76 18.25 2.76
N ILE A 51 8.19 17.04 2.77
CA ILE A 51 6.78 16.79 2.43
C ILE A 51 5.95 16.77 3.72
N SER A 52 4.94 17.62 3.77
CA SER A 52 3.95 17.65 4.87
C SER A 52 2.58 17.23 4.34
N LEU A 53 1.98 16.24 4.99
CA LEU A 53 0.66 15.74 4.65
C LEU A 53 -0.42 16.46 5.48
N GLY A 54 -1.52 16.84 4.84
CA GLY A 54 -2.60 17.58 5.49
C GLY A 54 -3.99 17.25 4.93
N LYS A 55 -4.97 18.11 5.21
CA LYS A 55 -6.40 17.87 4.91
C LYS A 55 -6.74 17.65 3.43
N LYS A 56 -5.91 18.19 2.53
CA LYS A 56 -6.12 18.04 1.08
C LYS A 56 -5.49 16.76 0.51
N ASP A 57 -4.66 16.10 1.30
CA ASP A 57 -3.90 14.93 0.89
C ASP A 57 -4.67 13.64 1.16
N LEU A 58 -4.28 12.59 0.47
CA LEU A 58 -4.81 11.24 0.62
C LEU A 58 -3.66 10.25 0.69
N ILE A 59 -3.70 9.40 1.70
CA ILE A 59 -2.84 8.22 1.80
C ILE A 59 -3.67 7.03 1.31
N VAL A 60 -3.12 6.24 0.40
CA VAL A 60 -3.74 5.00 -0.08
C VAL A 60 -2.84 3.82 0.32
N ASP A 61 -3.42 2.84 0.99
CA ASP A 61 -2.78 1.59 1.40
C ASP A 61 -3.35 0.47 0.51
N LEU A 62 -2.55 -0.02 -0.45
CA LEU A 62 -2.96 -1.06 -1.41
C LEU A 62 -2.61 -2.45 -0.87
N GLY A 63 -3.60 -3.34 -0.84
CA GLY A 63 -3.49 -4.64 -0.19
C GLY A 63 -3.45 -4.46 1.32
N CYS A 64 -4.41 -3.71 1.86
CA CYS A 64 -4.39 -3.32 3.28
C CYS A 64 -4.64 -4.48 4.25
N GLY A 65 -5.12 -5.64 3.74
CA GLY A 65 -5.46 -6.80 4.58
C GLY A 65 -6.40 -6.43 5.72
N PRO A 66 -6.13 -6.91 6.95
CA PRO A 66 -6.98 -6.61 8.11
C PRO A 66 -6.80 -5.20 8.67
N GLY A 67 -6.03 -4.33 8.01
CA GLY A 67 -6.00 -2.88 8.25
C GLY A 67 -4.93 -2.37 9.21
N ASN A 68 -4.00 -3.21 9.65
CA ASN A 68 -3.01 -2.86 10.67
C ASN A 68 -2.15 -1.66 10.29
N ILE A 69 -1.63 -1.64 9.06
CA ILE A 69 -0.83 -0.53 8.53
C ILE A 69 -1.72 0.70 8.32
N SER A 70 -2.90 0.51 7.75
CA SER A 70 -3.87 1.59 7.53
C SER A 70 -4.22 2.33 8.84
N GLU A 71 -4.43 1.62 9.94
CA GLU A 71 -4.68 2.22 11.26
C GLU A 71 -3.49 3.05 11.73
N LYS A 72 -2.28 2.50 11.63
CA LYS A 72 -1.05 3.19 12.03
C LYS A 72 -0.81 4.46 11.20
N LEU A 73 -1.11 4.39 9.88
CA LEU A 73 -1.06 5.57 8.99
C LEU A 73 -2.07 6.63 9.45
N ALA A 74 -3.30 6.23 9.76
CA ALA A 74 -4.38 7.14 10.19
C ALA A 74 -4.05 7.83 11.53
N ILE A 75 -3.46 7.10 12.46
CA ILE A 75 -3.03 7.63 13.77
C ILE A 75 -1.85 8.60 13.59
N LYS A 76 -0.88 8.24 12.74
CA LYS A 76 0.32 9.06 12.50
C LYS A 76 0.00 10.37 11.81
N TRP A 77 -0.94 10.36 10.85
CA TRP A 77 -1.34 11.56 10.10
C TRP A 77 -2.85 11.85 10.28
N PRO A 78 -3.27 12.33 11.47
CA PRO A 78 -4.70 12.43 11.81
C PRO A 78 -5.47 13.47 10.98
N ASN A 79 -4.77 14.41 10.34
CA ASN A 79 -5.38 15.43 9.47
C ASN A 79 -5.43 15.01 7.99
N THR A 80 -4.93 13.81 7.67
CA THR A 80 -4.87 13.31 6.28
C THR A 80 -5.82 12.12 6.12
N ALA A 81 -6.62 12.12 5.07
CA ALA A 81 -7.49 10.97 4.79
C ALA A 81 -6.64 9.74 4.46
N VAL A 82 -7.02 8.59 4.99
CA VAL A 82 -6.40 7.29 4.71
C VAL A 82 -7.46 6.36 4.14
N VAL A 83 -7.12 5.68 3.04
CA VAL A 83 -7.99 4.68 2.42
C VAL A 83 -7.20 3.38 2.29
N GLY A 84 -7.64 2.35 3.00
CA GLY A 84 -7.17 0.99 2.81
C GLY A 84 -7.99 0.32 1.71
N ILE A 85 -7.32 -0.35 0.78
CA ILE A 85 -7.97 -1.06 -0.33
C ILE A 85 -7.47 -2.49 -0.35
N ASP A 86 -8.40 -3.44 -0.42
CA ASP A 86 -8.07 -4.85 -0.57
C ASP A 86 -9.07 -5.52 -1.51
N GLY A 87 -8.61 -6.52 -2.26
CA GLY A 87 -9.46 -7.33 -3.14
C GLY A 87 -10.34 -8.32 -2.38
N SER A 88 -9.89 -8.77 -1.21
CA SER A 88 -10.63 -9.72 -0.39
C SER A 88 -11.71 -9.02 0.42
N LYS A 89 -12.94 -9.46 0.24
CA LYS A 89 -14.09 -8.99 1.04
C LYS A 89 -13.91 -9.37 2.52
N GLU A 90 -13.39 -10.55 2.79
CA GLU A 90 -13.19 -11.03 4.18
C GLU A 90 -12.12 -10.20 4.91
N MET A 91 -11.03 -9.81 4.21
CA MET A 91 -10.03 -8.88 4.75
C MET A 91 -10.66 -7.52 5.10
N ILE A 92 -11.47 -6.97 4.21
CA ILE A 92 -12.15 -5.67 4.46
C ILE A 92 -13.12 -5.76 5.64
N LEU A 93 -13.88 -6.85 5.73
CA LEU A 93 -14.77 -7.08 6.89
C LEU A 93 -13.96 -7.15 8.19
N ARG A 94 -12.80 -7.82 8.16
CA ARG A 94 -11.89 -7.90 9.31
C ARG A 94 -11.31 -6.53 9.66
N ALA A 95 -10.89 -5.75 8.66
CA ALA A 95 -10.37 -4.39 8.85
C ALA A 95 -11.41 -3.46 9.50
N GLU A 96 -12.66 -3.51 9.04
CA GLU A 96 -13.75 -2.72 9.65
C GLU A 96 -14.06 -3.18 11.08
N TYR A 97 -14.02 -4.49 11.33
CA TYR A 97 -14.17 -5.06 12.68
C TYR A 97 -13.04 -4.54 13.60
N ASN A 98 -11.78 -4.68 13.17
CA ASN A 98 -10.61 -4.23 13.95
C ASN A 98 -10.71 -2.74 14.28
N LYS A 99 -11.06 -1.92 13.29
CA LYS A 99 -11.28 -0.48 13.46
C LYS A 99 -12.37 -0.21 14.50
N SER A 100 -13.46 -1.01 14.50
CA SER A 100 -14.60 -0.82 15.42
C SER A 100 -14.24 -1.10 16.88
N ILE A 101 -13.32 -2.07 17.11
CA ILE A 101 -12.90 -2.46 18.47
C ILE A 101 -11.60 -1.77 18.90
N SER A 102 -10.96 -1.01 18.00
CA SER A 102 -9.69 -0.36 18.27
C SER A 102 -9.81 0.61 19.46
N THR A 103 -8.86 0.54 20.37
CA THR A 103 -8.71 1.51 21.47
C THR A 103 -8.47 2.93 20.95
N ASN A 104 -8.05 3.05 19.69
CA ASN A 104 -7.82 4.30 18.99
C ASN A 104 -9.01 4.73 18.11
N GLN A 105 -10.19 4.13 18.24
CA GLN A 105 -11.36 4.37 17.39
C GLN A 105 -11.65 5.87 17.15
N LYS A 106 -11.53 6.70 18.20
CA LYS A 106 -11.72 8.15 18.10
C LYS A 106 -10.69 8.83 17.19
N LYS A 107 -9.50 8.23 17.04
CA LYS A 107 -8.42 8.74 16.18
C LYS A 107 -8.54 8.25 14.73
N LEU A 108 -9.45 7.31 14.44
CA LEU A 108 -9.57 6.65 13.12
C LEU A 108 -10.69 7.24 12.26
N LYS A 109 -11.18 8.44 12.57
CA LYS A 109 -12.22 9.13 11.80
C LYS A 109 -11.81 9.46 10.37
N ASN A 110 -10.50 9.55 10.13
CA ASN A 110 -9.90 9.81 8.82
C ASN A 110 -9.63 8.54 8.00
N LEU A 111 -9.97 7.35 8.53
CA LEU A 111 -9.71 6.04 7.90
C LEU A 111 -10.98 5.47 7.28
N ARG A 112 -10.87 4.97 6.06
CA ARG A 112 -11.92 4.21 5.35
C ARG A 112 -11.32 2.99 4.67
N TYR A 113 -12.15 1.97 4.48
CA TYR A 113 -11.77 0.78 3.72
C TYR A 113 -12.64 0.64 2.48
N ILE A 114 -12.06 0.08 1.41
CA ILE A 114 -12.74 -0.17 0.13
C ILE A 114 -12.37 -1.58 -0.33
N CYS A 115 -13.38 -2.40 -0.59
CA CYS A 115 -13.19 -3.69 -1.25
C CYS A 115 -13.13 -3.43 -2.77
N SER A 116 -11.98 -3.66 -3.37
CA SER A 116 -11.80 -3.45 -4.82
C SER A 116 -10.57 -4.20 -5.31
N ASP A 117 -10.72 -4.90 -6.42
CA ASP A 117 -9.55 -5.41 -7.14
C ASP A 117 -8.73 -4.21 -7.65
N ILE A 118 -7.42 -4.39 -7.69
CA ILE A 118 -6.46 -3.37 -8.13
C ILE A 118 -6.76 -2.87 -9.54
N LYS A 119 -7.15 -3.77 -10.44
CA LYS A 119 -7.49 -3.41 -11.84
C LYS A 119 -8.72 -2.50 -11.93
N ASP A 120 -9.63 -2.59 -10.96
CA ASP A 120 -10.88 -1.80 -10.91
C ASP A 120 -10.73 -0.47 -10.18
N ILE A 121 -9.62 -0.23 -9.49
CA ILE A 121 -9.35 1.01 -8.75
C ILE A 121 -9.43 2.24 -9.66
N LYS A 122 -9.02 2.09 -10.94
CA LYS A 122 -9.03 3.17 -11.95
C LYS A 122 -10.42 3.78 -12.16
N SER A 123 -11.50 3.02 -11.90
CA SER A 123 -12.88 3.49 -12.03
C SER A 123 -13.47 4.08 -10.75
N ASN A 124 -12.71 4.09 -9.65
CA ASN A 124 -13.21 4.55 -8.35
C ASN A 124 -13.18 6.08 -8.24
N ASN A 125 -14.36 6.70 -8.42
CA ASN A 125 -14.53 8.15 -8.41
C ASN A 125 -14.10 8.81 -7.09
N PHE A 126 -14.15 8.12 -5.96
CA PHE A 126 -13.75 8.69 -4.66
C PHE A 126 -12.25 8.98 -4.62
N LEU A 127 -11.43 8.03 -5.11
CA LEU A 127 -9.97 8.18 -5.14
C LEU A 127 -9.53 9.33 -6.06
N PHE A 128 -10.34 9.66 -7.06
CA PHE A 128 -10.01 10.69 -8.04
C PHE A 128 -10.38 12.11 -7.63
N LYS A 129 -11.13 12.30 -6.54
CA LYS A 129 -11.50 13.62 -6.03
C LYS A 129 -10.45 14.26 -5.12
N LYS A 130 -9.51 13.49 -4.60
CA LYS A 130 -8.43 13.98 -3.73
C LYS A 130 -7.07 13.74 -4.36
N ARG A 131 -6.09 14.53 -3.99
CA ARG A 131 -4.70 14.31 -4.37
C ARG A 131 -4.15 13.13 -3.56
N ILE A 132 -3.80 12.04 -4.24
CA ILE A 132 -3.07 10.94 -3.62
C ILE A 132 -1.62 11.43 -3.42
N SER A 133 -1.22 11.59 -2.18
CA SER A 133 0.09 12.14 -1.82
C SER A 133 1.06 11.10 -1.28
N LEU A 134 0.51 9.95 -0.86
CA LEU A 134 1.31 8.80 -0.42
C LEU A 134 0.57 7.53 -0.82
N LEU A 135 1.27 6.64 -1.50
CA LEU A 135 0.79 5.30 -1.81
C LEU A 135 1.68 4.30 -1.09
N VAL A 136 1.08 3.48 -0.27
CA VAL A 136 1.75 2.42 0.50
C VAL A 136 1.27 1.07 -0.03
N SER A 137 2.14 0.09 -0.08
CA SER A 137 1.77 -1.30 -0.33
C SER A 137 2.79 -2.18 0.37
N ASN A 138 2.31 -3.09 1.19
CA ASN A 138 3.14 -4.04 1.92
C ASN A 138 2.59 -5.44 1.70
N SER A 139 3.47 -6.37 1.36
CA SER A 139 3.12 -7.80 1.20
C SER A 139 2.02 -8.10 0.15
N LEU A 140 1.90 -7.26 -0.87
CA LEU A 140 0.87 -7.43 -1.91
C LEU A 140 1.41 -8.07 -3.20
N ILE A 141 2.65 -7.76 -3.57
CA ILE A 141 3.20 -8.05 -4.91
C ILE A 141 3.18 -9.56 -5.21
N HIS A 142 3.34 -10.42 -4.20
CA HIS A 142 3.37 -11.87 -4.40
C HIS A 142 2.00 -12.44 -4.86
N HIS A 143 0.91 -11.74 -4.59
CA HIS A 143 -0.42 -12.12 -5.09
C HIS A 143 -0.73 -11.58 -6.50
N ILE A 144 0.06 -10.63 -7.01
CA ILE A 144 -0.24 -9.96 -8.27
C ILE A 144 0.19 -10.83 -9.46
N THR A 145 -0.78 -11.30 -10.23
CA THR A 145 -0.53 -12.11 -11.44
C THR A 145 0.11 -11.28 -12.54
N ASN A 146 -0.44 -10.11 -12.82
CA ASN A 146 0.04 -9.21 -13.87
C ASN A 146 0.72 -7.97 -13.26
N LEU A 147 2.05 -8.04 -13.15
CA LEU A 147 2.86 -6.93 -12.61
C LEU A 147 2.82 -5.69 -13.49
N GLU A 148 2.69 -5.85 -14.80
CA GLU A 148 2.60 -4.72 -15.72
C GLU A 148 1.34 -3.89 -15.46
N ASP A 149 0.19 -4.53 -15.35
CA ASP A 149 -1.08 -3.88 -15.00
C ASP A 149 -1.02 -3.23 -13.62
N PHE A 150 -0.39 -3.89 -12.66
CA PHE A 150 -0.18 -3.36 -11.32
C PHE A 150 0.63 -2.06 -11.37
N PHE A 151 1.80 -2.08 -12.01
CA PHE A 151 2.65 -0.89 -12.11
C PHE A 151 2.00 0.21 -12.97
N ASN A 152 1.23 -0.15 -14.00
CA ASN A 152 0.43 0.82 -14.76
C ASN A 152 -0.63 1.48 -13.87
N THR A 153 -1.29 0.73 -13.01
CA THR A 153 -2.27 1.27 -12.05
C THR A 153 -1.58 2.22 -11.07
N ILE A 154 -0.45 1.83 -10.50
CA ILE A 154 0.36 2.70 -9.62
C ILE A 154 0.76 3.97 -10.38
N ARG A 155 1.22 3.86 -11.62
CA ARG A 155 1.60 5.02 -12.44
C ARG A 155 0.43 5.98 -12.68
N ILE A 156 -0.76 5.44 -12.95
CA ILE A 156 -1.98 6.25 -13.14
C ILE A 156 -2.37 6.95 -11.82
N LEU A 157 -2.33 6.25 -10.71
CA LEU A 157 -2.61 6.83 -9.39
C LEU A 157 -1.57 7.90 -9.01
N SER A 158 -0.30 7.63 -9.26
CA SER A 158 0.80 8.56 -8.95
C SER A 158 0.94 9.68 -9.98
N SER A 159 0.45 9.56 -11.22
CA SER A 159 0.46 10.65 -12.18
C SER A 159 -0.40 11.83 -11.71
N LYS A 160 -1.38 11.57 -10.86
CA LYS A 160 -2.15 12.62 -10.19
C LYS A 160 -1.36 13.34 -9.08
N ILE A 161 -0.36 12.66 -8.54
CA ILE A 161 0.65 13.26 -7.65
C ILE A 161 1.63 14.10 -8.50
N THR A 162 2.06 13.55 -9.62
CA THR A 162 3.11 14.11 -10.49
C THR A 162 2.67 15.40 -11.20
N LEU A 163 1.39 15.55 -11.52
CA LEU A 163 0.90 16.78 -12.15
C LEU A 163 1.05 18.02 -11.26
N ASN A 164 1.08 17.85 -9.94
CA ASN A 164 1.36 18.94 -9.02
C ASN A 164 2.84 19.06 -8.64
N PHE A 165 3.61 17.97 -8.77
CA PHE A 165 5.06 17.96 -8.56
C PHE A 165 5.83 18.57 -9.73
N HIS A 166 5.28 18.53 -10.94
CA HIS A 166 5.92 19.07 -12.15
C HIS A 166 6.07 20.59 -12.14
N LYS A 167 5.31 21.30 -11.29
CA LYS A 167 5.53 22.74 -11.12
C LYS A 167 6.79 23.05 -10.30
N ASP A 168 7.21 22.12 -9.43
CA ASP A 168 8.32 22.35 -8.50
C ASP A 168 9.56 21.50 -8.81
N LEU A 169 9.41 20.37 -9.52
CA LEU A 169 10.52 19.49 -9.88
C LEU A 169 10.54 19.21 -11.39
N LYS A 170 11.48 19.78 -12.07
CA LYS A 170 11.63 19.69 -13.54
C LYS A 170 12.11 18.31 -14.05
N ARG A 171 11.70 17.18 -13.44
CA ARG A 171 12.11 15.84 -13.90
C ARG A 171 10.99 14.81 -13.76
N PRO A 172 10.70 14.01 -14.79
CA PRO A 172 9.83 12.85 -14.65
C PRO A 172 10.51 11.77 -13.77
N LEU A 173 9.72 10.95 -13.11
CA LEU A 173 10.21 9.71 -12.48
C LEU A 173 10.83 8.85 -13.60
N ASP A 174 12.14 8.76 -13.62
CA ASP A 174 12.86 7.93 -14.57
C ASP A 174 12.74 6.44 -14.18
N GLU A 175 12.99 5.57 -15.13
CA GLU A 175 12.97 4.11 -14.95
C GLU A 175 13.89 3.65 -13.80
N LYS A 176 14.89 4.44 -13.46
CA LYS A 176 15.86 4.17 -12.41
C LYS A 176 15.23 4.25 -11.01
N SER A 177 14.33 5.21 -10.77
CA SER A 177 13.62 5.36 -9.48
C SER A 177 12.61 4.23 -9.25
N ALA A 178 11.97 3.74 -10.32
CA ALA A 178 11.10 2.57 -10.28
C ALA A 178 11.90 1.27 -10.04
N LEU A 179 13.11 1.18 -10.60
CA LEU A 179 14.05 0.07 -10.39
C LEU A 179 14.65 0.06 -8.98
N GLU A 180 14.90 1.22 -8.38
CA GLU A 180 15.39 1.33 -6.99
C GLU A 180 14.33 0.87 -5.98
N LEU A 181 13.07 1.18 -6.20
CA LEU A 181 11.94 0.64 -5.42
C LEU A 181 11.85 -0.89 -5.55
N LYS A 182 12.08 -1.41 -6.77
CA LYS A 182 12.08 -2.85 -7.07
C LYS A 182 13.27 -3.56 -6.39
N ALA A 183 14.43 -2.94 -6.31
CA ALA A 183 15.63 -3.49 -5.66
C ALA A 183 15.49 -3.53 -4.13
N GLN A 184 14.83 -2.56 -3.52
CA GLN A 184 14.61 -2.53 -2.07
C GLN A 184 13.61 -3.59 -1.60
N CYS A 185 12.65 -3.97 -2.47
CA CYS A 185 11.72 -5.06 -2.16
C CYS A 185 12.36 -6.45 -2.30
N SER A 186 13.36 -6.62 -3.17
CA SER A 186 13.96 -7.94 -3.44
C SER A 186 15.12 -8.33 -2.51
N THR A 187 15.73 -7.39 -1.80
CA THR A 187 16.89 -7.67 -0.93
C THR A 187 16.52 -8.25 0.45
N LYS A 188 15.28 -8.12 0.89
CA LYS A 188 14.85 -8.66 2.20
C LYS A 188 14.44 -10.13 2.20
N TYR A 189 14.29 -10.78 1.04
CA TYR A 189 13.84 -12.18 0.95
C TYR A 189 14.97 -13.19 0.67
N ASN A 190 16.23 -12.74 0.58
CA ASN A 190 17.37 -13.63 0.28
C ASN A 190 18.24 -13.97 1.51
N GLU A 191 17.83 -13.64 2.74
CA GLU A 191 18.56 -13.99 3.95
C GLU A 191 17.78 -14.87 4.93
N UNK A 192 17.26 -15.46 4.34
CA UNK A 192 16.64 -16.27 5.21
C UNK A 192 16.94 -17.58 5.02
#